data_7b02a0757d0b157d779400714df3a00f
#
_entry.id   7b02a0757d0b157d779400714df3a00f
#
_cell.length_a   1.000
_cell.length_b   1.000
_cell.length_c   1.000
_cell.angle_alpha   90.00
_cell.angle_beta   90.00
_cell.angle_gamma   90.00
#
_symmetry.space_group_name_H-M   'P 1'
#
loop_
_entity.id
_entity.type
_entity.pdbx_description
1 polymer ?
#
loop_
_entity_poly.entity_id
_entity_poly.type
_entity_poly.pdbx_seq_one_letter_code
_entity_poly.pdbx_strand_id
1 'polypeptide(L)'
;ARPGDPVEILGFDKPPPAGELGRVVETERRARELASARGERLRREQLAQGSRGVSMESLFEQIEAGAVQDLNLVLKGDVVGSVEAAVSELGKIQHPEVRVHVIHQGVGGITEGDIMLASASGATVVGFNVRPNAEARALAEREGVEIRTYRVIYQLTEDIEQALVGMLKPVEKEETLGEAEVRALFKVSRLGTIAGCMVTSGVIRRSAQARVIRDGTVINETTISQLKRFKDDAREVAEGFECGILLDGFNDVKEGDVIEAYETREIERTTLDQPPAAAASTS
;
A
#
# COMPACT_ATOMS: atom_id res chain seq x y z
N ALA A 1 -2.48 -39.58 35.81
CA ALA A 1 -1.35 -39.24 34.93
C ALA A 1 -0.07 -39.15 35.75
N ARG A 2 1.03 -39.60 35.21
CA ARG A 2 2.37 -39.49 35.82
C ARG A 2 3.08 -38.25 35.24
N PRO A 3 4.13 -37.74 35.91
CA PRO A 3 4.93 -36.67 35.34
C PRO A 3 5.46 -37.04 33.94
N GLY A 4 5.17 -36.19 32.93
CA GLY A 4 5.56 -36.45 31.54
C GLY A 4 4.51 -37.13 30.66
N ASP A 5 3.36 -37.57 31.23
CA ASP A 5 2.28 -38.13 30.44
C ASP A 5 1.49 -37.03 29.73
N PRO A 6 1.15 -37.19 28.42
CA PRO A 6 0.20 -36.29 27.77
C PRO A 6 -1.20 -36.54 28.31
N VAL A 7 -1.90 -35.47 28.68
CA VAL A 7 -3.25 -35.54 29.25
C VAL A 7 -4.18 -34.51 28.63
N GLU A 8 -5.43 -34.87 28.48
CA GLU A 8 -6.52 -33.97 28.15
C GLU A 8 -7.20 -33.49 29.43
N ILE A 9 -7.36 -32.17 29.57
CA ILE A 9 -7.99 -31.57 30.73
C ILE A 9 -9.33 -30.99 30.31
N LEU A 10 -10.40 -31.45 30.93
CA LEU A 10 -11.75 -30.98 30.71
C LEU A 10 -12.21 -30.08 31.86
N GLY A 11 -13.17 -29.20 31.59
CA GLY A 11 -13.84 -28.34 32.61
C GLY A 11 -13.31 -26.92 32.72
N PHE A 12 -12.50 -26.47 31.77
CA PHE A 12 -12.20 -25.04 31.63
C PHE A 12 -13.33 -24.32 30.88
N ASP A 13 -13.71 -23.13 31.32
CA ASP A 13 -14.66 -22.26 30.61
C ASP A 13 -14.09 -21.76 29.27
N LYS A 14 -12.78 -21.58 29.20
CA LYS A 14 -12.03 -21.26 28.00
C LYS A 14 -10.71 -22.03 27.96
N PRO A 15 -10.23 -22.48 26.80
CA PRO A 15 -8.93 -23.11 26.71
C PRO A 15 -7.83 -22.13 27.12
N PRO A 16 -6.89 -22.52 27.99
CA PRO A 16 -5.75 -21.68 28.33
C PRO A 16 -4.83 -21.48 27.11
N PRO A 17 -4.13 -20.33 27.02
CA PRO A 17 -3.09 -20.14 26.01
C PRO A 17 -1.98 -21.20 26.10
N ALA A 18 -1.36 -21.49 24.97
CA ALA A 18 -0.24 -22.45 24.94
C ALA A 18 0.95 -21.95 25.78
N GLY A 19 1.57 -22.87 26.53
CA GLY A 19 2.70 -22.55 27.41
C GLY A 19 2.32 -21.94 28.77
N GLU A 20 1.04 -21.80 29.09
CA GLU A 20 0.59 -21.36 30.42
C GLU A 20 0.86 -22.40 31.50
N LEU A 21 1.28 -21.92 32.68
CA LEU A 21 1.54 -22.78 33.82
C LEU A 21 0.23 -23.17 34.54
N GLY A 22 -0.06 -24.47 34.55
CA GLY A 22 -1.15 -25.04 35.34
C GLY A 22 -0.76 -25.19 36.82
N ARG A 23 -1.62 -24.77 37.72
CA ARG A 23 -1.44 -24.93 39.18
C ARG A 23 -2.64 -25.62 39.80
N VAL A 24 -2.37 -26.73 40.48
CA VAL A 24 -3.39 -27.41 41.26
C VAL A 24 -3.54 -26.71 42.63
N VAL A 25 -4.78 -26.45 43.06
CA VAL A 25 -5.10 -25.83 44.32
C VAL A 25 -6.16 -26.67 45.06
N GLU A 26 -6.20 -26.53 46.38
CA GLU A 26 -7.04 -27.40 47.23
C GLU A 26 -8.56 -27.11 47.13
N THR A 27 -8.93 -25.87 46.77
CA THR A 27 -10.32 -25.45 46.71
C THR A 27 -10.62 -24.62 45.48
N GLU A 28 -11.81 -24.77 44.93
CA GLU A 28 -12.31 -24.00 43.79
C GLU A 28 -12.31 -22.47 44.07
N ARG A 29 -12.67 -22.10 45.30
CA ARG A 29 -12.63 -20.70 45.72
C ARG A 29 -11.24 -20.10 45.56
N ARG A 30 -10.20 -20.86 45.95
CA ARG A 30 -8.81 -20.41 45.84
C ARG A 30 -8.35 -20.36 44.38
N ALA A 31 -8.84 -21.26 43.54
CA ALA A 31 -8.60 -21.21 42.12
C ALA A 31 -9.13 -19.92 41.50
N ARG A 32 -10.40 -19.58 41.79
CA ARG A 32 -11.05 -18.35 41.29
C ARG A 32 -10.35 -17.08 41.75
N GLU A 33 -9.96 -17.00 43.05
CA GLU A 33 -9.21 -15.84 43.57
C GLU A 33 -7.88 -15.63 42.84
N LEU A 34 -7.10 -16.70 42.62
CA LEU A 34 -5.82 -16.63 41.94
C LEU A 34 -5.99 -16.28 40.45
N ALA A 35 -6.99 -16.86 39.79
CA ALA A 35 -7.27 -16.59 38.38
C ALA A 35 -7.71 -15.13 38.16
N SER A 36 -8.60 -14.62 39.03
CA SER A 36 -9.06 -13.22 39.01
C SER A 36 -7.91 -12.24 39.23
N ALA A 37 -7.08 -12.46 40.24
CA ALA A 37 -5.92 -11.60 40.50
C ALA A 37 -4.90 -11.57 39.34
N ARG A 38 -4.69 -12.75 38.70
CA ARG A 38 -3.81 -12.84 37.53
C ARG A 38 -4.42 -12.12 36.31
N GLY A 39 -5.71 -12.33 36.07
CA GLY A 39 -6.44 -11.65 34.97
C GLY A 39 -6.40 -10.14 35.09
N GLU A 40 -6.61 -9.60 36.33
CA GLU A 40 -6.50 -8.17 36.60
C GLU A 40 -5.09 -7.63 36.34
N ARG A 41 -4.05 -8.41 36.73
CA ARG A 41 -2.66 -8.02 36.50
C ARG A 41 -2.35 -7.94 35.01
N LEU A 42 -2.68 -8.99 34.24
CA LEU A 42 -2.48 -9.03 32.80
C LEU A 42 -3.25 -7.89 32.10
N ARG A 43 -4.47 -7.61 32.53
CA ARG A 43 -5.27 -6.51 31.99
C ARG A 43 -4.62 -5.14 32.26
N ARG A 44 -4.05 -4.93 33.46
CA ARG A 44 -3.29 -3.70 33.77
C ARG A 44 -2.03 -3.58 32.94
N GLU A 45 -1.30 -4.69 32.75
CA GLU A 45 -0.09 -4.73 31.93
C GLU A 45 -0.43 -4.41 30.45
N GLN A 46 -1.51 -4.97 29.90
CA GLN A 46 -1.99 -4.66 28.57
C GLN A 46 -2.43 -3.21 28.40
N LEU A 47 -3.18 -2.67 29.35
CA LEU A 47 -3.57 -1.26 29.36
C LEU A 47 -2.37 -0.32 29.47
N ALA A 48 -1.35 -0.68 30.26
CA ALA A 48 -0.12 0.10 30.38
C ALA A 48 0.73 0.07 29.10
N GLN A 49 0.69 -1.03 28.34
CA GLN A 49 1.35 -1.13 27.03
C GLN A 49 0.58 -0.39 25.93
N GLY A 50 -0.78 -0.40 25.98
CA GLY A 50 -1.63 0.33 25.05
C GLY A 50 -1.70 1.84 25.28
N SER A 51 -1.32 2.33 26.45
CA SER A 51 -1.34 3.76 26.82
C SER A 51 -0.01 4.49 26.61
N ARG A 52 0.86 4.04 25.71
CA ARG A 52 1.84 4.97 25.12
C ARG A 52 1.04 5.96 24.31
N GLY A 53 0.68 7.06 24.96
CA GLY A 53 -0.08 8.15 24.35
C GLY A 53 0.63 8.55 23.06
N VAL A 54 -0.12 8.55 21.97
CA VAL A 54 0.32 9.15 20.73
C VAL A 54 0.63 10.60 21.06
N SER A 55 1.92 10.98 21.11
CA SER A 55 2.28 12.37 21.34
C SER A 55 1.83 13.19 20.13
N MET A 56 1.53 14.48 20.35
CA MET A 56 1.20 15.39 19.24
C MET A 56 2.31 15.39 18.17
N GLU A 57 3.57 15.22 18.59
CA GLU A 57 4.72 15.09 17.68
C GLU A 57 4.64 13.84 16.81
N SER A 58 4.30 12.67 17.38
CA SER A 58 4.13 11.43 16.61
C SER A 58 2.89 11.47 15.69
N LEU A 59 1.87 12.25 16.05
CA LEU A 59 0.74 12.53 15.16
C LEU A 59 1.15 13.40 13.97
N PHE A 60 1.98 14.40 14.17
CA PHE A 60 2.51 15.24 13.09
C PHE A 60 3.45 14.45 12.18
N GLU A 61 4.35 13.61 12.73
CA GLU A 61 5.18 12.71 11.96
C GLU A 61 4.37 11.71 11.13
N GLN A 62 3.26 11.17 11.66
CA GLN A 62 2.34 10.31 10.90
C GLN A 62 1.56 11.05 9.83
N ILE A 63 1.24 12.32 10.03
CA ILE A 63 0.56 13.16 9.04
C ILE A 63 1.53 13.55 7.91
N GLU A 64 2.80 13.85 8.23
CA GLU A 64 3.85 14.16 7.25
C GLU A 64 4.30 12.92 6.46
N ALA A 65 4.34 11.74 7.09
CA ALA A 65 4.66 10.47 6.43
C ALA A 65 3.56 9.95 5.48
N GLY A 66 2.41 10.64 5.43
CA GLY A 66 1.21 10.13 4.74
C GLY A 66 0.45 9.14 5.60
N ALA A 67 -0.88 9.26 5.63
CA ALA A 67 -1.71 8.35 6.42
C ALA A 67 -1.51 6.90 5.95
N VAL A 68 -0.98 6.06 6.84
CA VAL A 68 -0.92 4.61 6.60
C VAL A 68 -2.35 4.10 6.43
N GLN A 69 -2.61 3.42 5.32
CA GLN A 69 -3.93 2.84 5.08
C GLN A 69 -4.03 1.48 5.77
N ASP A 70 -5.04 1.31 6.62
CA ASP A 70 -5.28 0.07 7.35
C ASP A 70 -6.25 -0.83 6.57
N LEU A 71 -5.81 -2.06 6.27
CA LEU A 71 -6.69 -3.14 5.85
C LEU A 71 -7.28 -3.79 7.10
N ASN A 72 -8.51 -3.44 7.42
CA ASN A 72 -9.21 -3.93 8.60
C ASN A 72 -9.74 -5.34 8.40
N LEU A 73 -9.43 -6.26 9.33
CA LEU A 73 -9.84 -7.65 9.27
C LEU A 73 -10.56 -8.10 10.55
N VAL A 74 -11.61 -8.91 10.37
CA VAL A 74 -12.22 -9.74 11.42
C VAL A 74 -11.85 -11.19 11.13
N LEU A 75 -11.03 -11.83 11.97
CA LEU A 75 -10.47 -13.15 11.75
C LEU A 75 -11.18 -14.22 12.61
N LYS A 76 -11.69 -15.26 11.95
CA LYS A 76 -12.30 -16.42 12.62
C LYS A 76 -11.57 -17.70 12.19
N GLY A 77 -11.32 -18.59 13.14
CA GLY A 77 -10.67 -19.88 12.89
C GLY A 77 -11.36 -21.03 13.60
N ASP A 78 -11.04 -22.24 13.20
CA ASP A 78 -11.57 -23.47 13.79
C ASP A 78 -11.05 -23.73 15.21
N VAL A 79 -9.77 -23.41 15.47
CA VAL A 79 -9.12 -23.56 16.76
C VAL A 79 -8.23 -22.36 17.08
N VAL A 80 -7.89 -22.17 18.35
CA VAL A 80 -7.04 -21.05 18.81
C VAL A 80 -5.70 -21.01 18.07
N GLY A 81 -5.03 -22.15 17.93
CA GLY A 81 -3.73 -22.23 17.25
C GLY A 81 -3.78 -21.81 15.78
N SER A 82 -4.88 -22.10 15.07
CA SER A 82 -5.09 -21.64 13.69
C SER A 82 -5.23 -20.12 13.61
N VAL A 83 -5.94 -19.52 14.54
CA VAL A 83 -6.11 -18.05 14.63
C VAL A 83 -4.77 -17.38 14.95
N GLU A 84 -4.04 -17.89 15.95
CA GLU A 84 -2.73 -17.37 16.32
C GLU A 84 -1.71 -17.46 15.18
N ALA A 85 -1.69 -18.61 14.46
CA ALA A 85 -0.83 -18.79 13.29
C ALA A 85 -1.16 -17.78 12.19
N ALA A 86 -2.45 -17.59 11.88
CA ALA A 86 -2.89 -16.64 10.86
C ALA A 86 -2.52 -15.19 11.25
N VAL A 87 -2.75 -14.77 12.50
CA VAL A 87 -2.36 -13.45 12.99
C VAL A 87 -0.85 -13.25 12.92
N SER A 88 -0.06 -14.29 13.31
CA SER A 88 1.40 -14.24 13.25
C SER A 88 1.93 -14.09 11.82
N GLU A 89 1.36 -14.82 10.85
CA GLU A 89 1.75 -14.70 9.44
C GLU A 89 1.36 -13.33 8.87
N LEU A 90 0.14 -12.87 9.11
CA LEU A 90 -0.32 -11.55 8.67
C LEU A 90 0.51 -10.40 9.29
N GLY A 91 0.97 -10.58 10.53
CA GLY A 91 1.84 -9.61 11.21
C GLY A 91 3.26 -9.49 10.64
N LYS A 92 3.70 -10.43 9.78
CA LYS A 92 4.99 -10.35 9.08
C LYS A 92 4.94 -9.43 7.87
N ILE A 93 3.75 -9.16 7.35
CA ILE A 93 3.55 -8.24 6.22
C ILE A 93 3.72 -6.80 6.75
N GLN A 94 4.86 -6.19 6.43
CA GLN A 94 5.18 -4.83 6.85
C GLN A 94 5.40 -3.94 5.63
N HIS A 95 4.69 -2.83 5.56
CA HIS A 95 4.86 -1.84 4.50
C HIS A 95 4.64 -0.42 5.08
N PRO A 96 5.37 0.60 4.63
CA PRO A 96 5.26 1.95 5.18
C PRO A 96 3.94 2.66 4.87
N GLU A 97 3.27 2.32 3.79
CA GLU A 97 2.04 2.98 3.32
C GLU A 97 0.76 2.23 3.67
N VAL A 98 0.83 0.89 3.86
CA VAL A 98 -0.33 0.04 4.11
C VAL A 98 -0.05 -0.94 5.25
N ARG A 99 -1.09 -1.32 6.00
CA ARG A 99 -0.94 -2.22 7.15
C ARG A 99 -2.16 -3.10 7.33
N VAL A 100 -1.94 -4.36 7.72
CA VAL A 100 -3.01 -5.24 8.19
C VAL A 100 -3.37 -4.90 9.62
N HIS A 101 -4.65 -4.63 9.89
CA HIS A 101 -5.17 -4.36 11.22
C HIS A 101 -6.26 -5.37 11.57
N VAL A 102 -5.95 -6.33 12.43
CA VAL A 102 -6.92 -7.32 12.94
C VAL A 102 -7.73 -6.69 14.07
N ILE A 103 -8.97 -6.28 13.76
CA ILE A 103 -9.88 -5.63 14.73
C ILE A 103 -10.41 -6.64 15.75
N HIS A 104 -10.74 -7.83 15.26
CA HIS A 104 -11.27 -8.91 16.09
C HIS A 104 -10.77 -10.26 15.63
N GLN A 105 -10.51 -11.12 16.59
CA GLN A 105 -10.14 -12.51 16.35
C GLN A 105 -10.96 -13.43 17.24
N GLY A 106 -11.37 -14.58 16.72
CA GLY A 106 -12.19 -15.52 17.47
C GLY A 106 -12.21 -16.93 16.92
N VAL A 107 -12.61 -17.88 17.73
CA VAL A 107 -12.75 -19.30 17.38
C VAL A 107 -14.22 -19.61 17.09
N GLY A 108 -14.44 -20.50 16.13
CA GLY A 108 -15.77 -20.94 15.71
C GLY A 108 -16.21 -20.36 14.37
N GLY A 109 -17.42 -20.70 13.95
CA GLY A 109 -18.01 -20.21 12.71
C GLY A 109 -18.21 -18.70 12.69
N ILE A 110 -18.31 -18.13 11.50
CA ILE A 110 -18.61 -16.71 11.31
C ILE A 110 -20.10 -16.47 11.63
N THR A 111 -20.37 -15.52 12.52
CA THR A 111 -21.68 -15.18 13.05
C THR A 111 -22.15 -13.80 12.57
N GLU A 112 -23.43 -13.48 12.79
CA GLU A 112 -24.00 -12.16 12.49
C GLU A 112 -23.26 -11.03 13.24
N GLY A 113 -22.83 -11.28 14.49
CA GLY A 113 -22.05 -10.30 15.27
C GLY A 113 -20.71 -9.95 14.62
N ASP A 114 -20.05 -10.93 14.00
CA ASP A 114 -18.79 -10.71 13.27
C ASP A 114 -19.05 -9.83 12.03
N ILE A 115 -20.18 -10.05 11.32
CA ILE A 115 -20.58 -9.26 10.15
C ILE A 115 -20.94 -7.82 10.55
N MET A 116 -21.71 -7.65 11.64
CA MET A 116 -22.05 -6.31 12.12
C MET A 116 -20.81 -5.51 12.53
N LEU A 117 -19.86 -6.16 13.20
CA LEU A 117 -18.58 -5.52 13.54
C LEU A 117 -17.78 -5.13 12.28
N ALA A 118 -17.73 -6.03 11.32
CA ALA A 118 -17.04 -5.77 10.05
C ALA A 118 -17.68 -4.61 9.28
N SER A 119 -19.02 -4.58 9.17
CA SER A 119 -19.76 -3.48 8.54
C SER A 119 -19.48 -2.14 9.23
N ALA A 120 -19.53 -2.09 10.56
CA ALA A 120 -19.28 -0.88 11.31
C ALA A 120 -17.84 -0.35 11.21
N SER A 121 -16.88 -1.23 10.92
CA SER A 121 -15.44 -0.92 10.89
C SER A 121 -14.86 -0.88 9.47
N GLY A 122 -15.66 -1.10 8.43
CA GLY A 122 -15.18 -1.24 7.06
C GLY A 122 -14.19 -2.41 6.91
N ALA A 123 -14.41 -3.52 7.62
CA ALA A 123 -13.50 -4.64 7.66
C ALA A 123 -13.96 -5.78 6.74
N THR A 124 -12.99 -6.56 6.24
CA THR A 124 -13.24 -7.85 5.57
C THR A 124 -13.24 -8.96 6.61
N VAL A 125 -14.19 -9.90 6.49
CA VAL A 125 -14.27 -11.08 7.36
C VAL A 125 -13.49 -12.23 6.76
N VAL A 126 -12.51 -12.72 7.50
CA VAL A 126 -11.63 -13.84 7.10
C VAL A 126 -11.96 -15.06 7.95
N GLY A 127 -12.34 -16.15 7.29
CA GLY A 127 -12.55 -17.45 7.93
C GLY A 127 -11.44 -18.44 7.58
N PHE A 128 -10.70 -18.91 8.57
CA PHE A 128 -9.71 -19.96 8.37
C PHE A 128 -10.27 -21.31 8.86
N ASN A 129 -10.46 -22.26 7.93
CA ASN A 129 -11.14 -23.55 8.15
C ASN A 129 -12.59 -23.44 8.66
N VAL A 130 -13.21 -22.27 8.65
CA VAL A 130 -14.58 -22.04 9.11
C VAL A 130 -15.44 -21.44 8.00
N ARG A 131 -16.75 -21.51 8.19
CA ARG A 131 -17.75 -21.00 7.25
C ARG A 131 -18.74 -20.11 7.96
N PRO A 132 -19.36 -19.15 7.26
CA PRO A 132 -20.48 -18.39 7.78
C PRO A 132 -21.72 -19.30 7.92
N ASN A 133 -22.52 -19.07 8.97
CA ASN A 133 -23.87 -19.64 9.03
C ASN A 133 -24.79 -18.94 8.00
N ALA A 134 -26.01 -19.44 7.83
CA ALA A 134 -26.95 -18.94 6.82
C ALA A 134 -27.33 -17.46 7.08
N GLU A 135 -27.52 -17.11 8.34
CA GLU A 135 -27.90 -15.77 8.77
C GLU A 135 -26.75 -14.76 8.55
N ALA A 136 -25.52 -15.12 8.92
CA ALA A 136 -24.34 -14.29 8.67
C ALA A 136 -24.10 -14.06 7.16
N ARG A 137 -24.35 -15.07 6.31
CA ARG A 137 -24.20 -14.91 4.86
C ARG A 137 -25.23 -13.93 4.31
N ALA A 138 -26.50 -14.10 4.68
CA ALA A 138 -27.57 -13.20 4.25
C ALA A 138 -27.34 -11.75 4.74
N LEU A 139 -26.81 -11.60 5.97
CA LEU A 139 -26.46 -10.30 6.55
C LEU A 139 -25.30 -9.67 5.78
N ALA A 140 -24.25 -10.43 5.47
CA ALA A 140 -23.09 -9.96 4.72
C ALA A 140 -23.48 -9.45 3.33
N GLU A 141 -24.34 -10.17 2.61
CA GLU A 141 -24.85 -9.73 1.31
C GLU A 141 -25.65 -8.43 1.42
N ARG A 142 -26.46 -8.27 2.45
CA ARG A 142 -27.27 -7.06 2.69
C ARG A 142 -26.40 -5.84 3.07
N GLU A 143 -25.41 -6.05 3.91
CA GLU A 143 -24.51 -4.98 4.41
C GLU A 143 -23.32 -4.73 3.48
N GLY A 144 -23.14 -5.53 2.42
CA GLY A 144 -22.00 -5.41 1.51
C GLY A 144 -20.65 -5.79 2.13
N VAL A 145 -20.65 -6.67 3.15
CA VAL A 145 -19.44 -7.13 3.84
C VAL A 145 -18.85 -8.31 3.08
N GLU A 146 -17.58 -8.19 2.71
CA GLU A 146 -16.85 -9.26 2.05
C GLU A 146 -16.46 -10.36 3.05
N ILE A 147 -16.74 -11.62 2.70
CA ILE A 147 -16.31 -12.80 3.45
C ILE A 147 -15.38 -13.64 2.60
N ARG A 148 -14.15 -13.81 3.04
CA ARG A 148 -13.14 -14.69 2.43
C ARG A 148 -12.88 -15.90 3.32
N THR A 149 -12.78 -17.09 2.73
CA THR A 149 -12.57 -18.31 3.51
C THR A 149 -11.42 -19.13 2.95
N TYR A 150 -10.47 -19.49 3.81
CA TYR A 150 -9.24 -20.17 3.46
C TYR A 150 -9.08 -21.50 4.21
N ARG A 151 -8.32 -22.42 3.64
CA ARG A 151 -7.88 -23.67 4.26
C ARG A 151 -6.37 -23.79 4.31
N VAL A 152 -5.67 -23.01 3.51
CA VAL A 152 -4.22 -23.00 3.41
C VAL A 152 -3.74 -21.61 3.79
N ILE A 153 -2.80 -21.52 4.73
CA ILE A 153 -2.35 -20.25 5.29
C ILE A 153 -1.64 -19.38 4.24
N TYR A 154 -0.90 -19.99 3.33
CA TYR A 154 -0.21 -19.27 2.26
C TYR A 154 -1.18 -18.58 1.28
N GLN A 155 -2.34 -19.19 1.00
CA GLN A 155 -3.37 -18.54 0.18
C GLN A 155 -3.96 -17.32 0.89
N LEU A 156 -4.12 -17.40 2.22
CA LEU A 156 -4.55 -16.25 3.01
C LEU A 156 -3.54 -15.10 2.90
N THR A 157 -2.25 -15.38 3.10
CA THR A 157 -1.21 -14.35 3.05
C THR A 157 -1.09 -13.74 1.66
N GLU A 158 -1.07 -14.55 0.60
CA GLU A 158 -1.00 -14.08 -0.79
C GLU A 158 -2.19 -13.18 -1.18
N ASP A 159 -3.42 -13.57 -0.82
CA ASP A 159 -4.61 -12.78 -1.11
C ASP A 159 -4.63 -11.45 -0.32
N ILE A 160 -4.17 -11.46 0.93
CA ILE A 160 -4.06 -10.24 1.74
C ILE A 160 -2.95 -9.33 1.22
N GLU A 161 -1.80 -9.87 0.80
CA GLU A 161 -0.75 -9.09 0.13
C GLU A 161 -1.26 -8.44 -1.15
N GLN A 162 -2.00 -9.17 -1.98
CA GLN A 162 -2.62 -8.59 -3.18
C GLN A 162 -3.65 -7.50 -2.86
N ALA A 163 -4.44 -7.68 -1.79
CA ALA A 163 -5.35 -6.65 -1.33
C ALA A 163 -4.61 -5.38 -0.88
N LEU A 164 -3.50 -5.53 -0.16
CA LEU A 164 -2.63 -4.40 0.24
C LEU A 164 -2.01 -3.71 -0.96
N VAL A 165 -1.53 -4.46 -1.97
CA VAL A 165 -1.01 -3.90 -3.23
C VAL A 165 -2.06 -3.04 -3.93
N GLY A 166 -3.32 -3.51 -3.98
CA GLY A 166 -4.43 -2.75 -4.54
C GLY A 166 -4.78 -1.46 -3.77
N MET A 167 -4.35 -1.32 -2.52
CA MET A 167 -4.51 -0.10 -1.72
C MET A 167 -3.37 0.91 -1.93
N LEU A 168 -2.25 0.50 -2.54
CA LEU A 168 -1.12 1.38 -2.79
C LEU A 168 -1.45 2.42 -3.86
N LYS A 169 -0.92 3.62 -3.68
CA LYS A 169 -1.02 4.65 -4.72
C LYS A 169 -0.23 4.22 -5.95
N PRO A 170 -0.73 4.52 -7.17
CA PRO A 170 0.04 4.31 -8.40
C PRO A 170 1.40 4.99 -8.33
N VAL A 171 2.39 4.41 -8.99
CA VAL A 171 3.71 5.03 -9.15
C VAL A 171 3.72 5.80 -10.45
N GLU A 172 4.12 7.07 -10.37
CA GLU A 172 4.43 7.84 -11.56
C GLU A 172 5.73 7.32 -12.17
N LYS A 173 5.65 6.87 -13.40
CA LYS A 173 6.81 6.47 -14.20
C LYS A 173 6.97 7.40 -15.37
N GLU A 174 8.14 8.00 -15.48
CA GLU A 174 8.53 8.74 -16.66
C GLU A 174 8.89 7.78 -17.80
N GLU A 175 8.29 8.01 -18.94
CA GLU A 175 8.60 7.29 -20.18
C GLU A 175 9.14 8.29 -21.19
N THR A 176 10.40 8.14 -21.59
CA THR A 176 11.01 8.96 -22.62
C THR A 176 10.33 8.65 -23.96
N LEU A 177 9.76 9.66 -24.58
CA LEU A 177 9.11 9.57 -25.89
C LEU A 177 10.10 9.71 -27.05
N GLY A 178 11.07 10.61 -26.89
CA GLY A 178 12.09 10.85 -27.90
C GLY A 178 12.99 12.02 -27.57
N GLU A 179 14.03 12.19 -28.36
CA GLU A 179 15.04 13.24 -28.22
C GLU A 179 15.19 14.05 -29.51
N ALA A 180 15.47 15.33 -29.34
CA ALA A 180 15.72 16.23 -30.49
C ALA A 180 16.90 17.14 -30.17
N GLU A 181 17.89 17.16 -31.11
CA GLU A 181 19.06 18.03 -31.04
C GLU A 181 18.73 19.42 -31.60
N VAL A 182 19.07 20.46 -30.89
CA VAL A 182 18.90 21.86 -31.33
C VAL A 182 20.00 22.23 -32.33
N ARG A 183 19.61 22.53 -33.58
CA ARG A 183 20.52 22.91 -34.67
C ARG A 183 20.48 24.38 -35.03
N ALA A 184 19.36 25.07 -34.75
CA ALA A 184 19.21 26.47 -35.07
C ALA A 184 18.25 27.16 -34.10
N LEU A 185 18.40 28.47 -33.91
CA LEU A 185 17.56 29.24 -33.03
C LEU A 185 16.85 30.37 -33.80
N PHE A 186 15.54 30.49 -33.61
CA PHE A 186 14.70 31.51 -34.23
C PHE A 186 14.05 32.37 -33.15
N LYS A 187 14.45 33.63 -33.03
CA LYS A 187 13.86 34.58 -32.09
C LYS A 187 12.61 35.25 -32.70
N VAL A 188 11.47 35.06 -32.07
CA VAL A 188 10.19 35.65 -32.47
C VAL A 188 9.71 36.62 -31.41
N SER A 189 9.56 37.90 -31.76
CA SER A 189 9.34 39.01 -30.85
C SER A 189 8.14 38.90 -29.90
N ARG A 190 7.18 37.97 -30.13
CA ARG A 190 6.00 37.77 -29.31
C ARG A 190 5.87 36.39 -28.70
N LEU A 191 6.64 35.42 -29.16
CA LEU A 191 6.54 34.01 -28.76
C LEU A 191 7.77 33.52 -27.99
N GLY A 192 8.91 34.21 -28.10
CA GLY A 192 10.17 33.76 -27.49
C GLY A 192 11.11 33.12 -28.50
N THR A 193 11.96 32.20 -28.01
CA THR A 193 12.96 31.49 -28.81
C THR A 193 12.39 30.15 -29.28
N ILE A 194 12.25 29.97 -30.58
CA ILE A 194 11.89 28.69 -31.19
C ILE A 194 13.20 27.94 -31.51
N ALA A 195 13.31 26.73 -30.97
CA ALA A 195 14.41 25.82 -31.25
C ALA A 195 14.12 25.05 -32.55
N GLY A 196 14.95 25.22 -33.58
CA GLY A 196 14.93 24.37 -34.76
C GLY A 196 15.73 23.11 -34.47
N CYS A 197 15.07 22.00 -34.39
CA CYS A 197 15.60 20.74 -33.90
C CYS A 197 15.55 19.64 -34.99
N MET A 198 16.44 18.68 -34.88
CA MET A 198 16.37 17.39 -35.56
C MET A 198 16.03 16.34 -34.53
N VAL A 199 14.99 15.54 -34.79
CA VAL A 199 14.63 14.40 -33.90
C VAL A 199 15.66 13.30 -34.12
N THR A 200 16.40 12.98 -33.05
CA THR A 200 17.50 12.00 -33.06
C THR A 200 17.05 10.62 -32.67
N SER A 201 16.00 10.53 -31.84
CA SER A 201 15.38 9.25 -31.43
C SER A 201 13.92 9.40 -31.12
N GLY A 202 13.13 8.38 -31.36
CA GLY A 202 11.72 8.29 -30.93
C GLY A 202 10.78 9.30 -31.60
N VAL A 203 9.90 9.92 -30.79
CA VAL A 203 8.85 10.83 -31.27
C VAL A 203 8.71 12.01 -30.33
N ILE A 204 8.74 13.22 -30.88
CA ILE A 204 8.42 14.44 -30.12
C ILE A 204 6.95 14.74 -30.29
N ARG A 205 6.22 14.91 -29.18
CA ARG A 205 4.80 15.25 -29.16
C ARG A 205 4.54 16.64 -28.61
N ARG A 206 3.55 17.33 -29.21
CA ARG A 206 3.08 18.59 -28.67
C ARG A 206 2.44 18.37 -27.29
N SER A 207 2.68 19.27 -26.36
CA SER A 207 2.24 19.22 -24.97
C SER A 207 2.89 18.10 -24.12
N ALA A 208 3.92 17.42 -24.64
CA ALA A 208 4.76 16.54 -23.82
C ALA A 208 5.59 17.38 -22.83
N GLN A 209 5.94 16.77 -21.71
CA GLN A 209 6.95 17.33 -20.82
C GLN A 209 8.31 17.28 -21.55
N ALA A 210 9.15 18.25 -21.31
CA ALA A 210 10.44 18.37 -21.97
C ALA A 210 11.53 18.75 -20.98
N ARG A 211 12.66 18.13 -21.15
CA ARG A 211 13.87 18.34 -20.39
C ARG A 211 14.94 18.86 -21.33
N VAL A 212 15.55 20.01 -21.01
CA VAL A 212 16.66 20.56 -21.81
C VAL A 212 17.96 20.11 -21.19
N ILE A 213 18.74 19.40 -21.97
CA ILE A 213 20.01 18.80 -21.56
C ILE A 213 21.15 19.53 -22.28
N ARG A 214 22.10 20.08 -21.53
CA ARG A 214 23.31 20.73 -22.04
C ARG A 214 24.54 20.06 -21.44
N ASP A 215 25.45 19.61 -22.27
CA ASP A 215 26.68 18.91 -21.83
C ASP A 215 26.40 17.75 -20.86
N GLY A 216 25.31 16.98 -21.12
CA GLY A 216 24.89 15.85 -20.29
C GLY A 216 24.19 16.23 -18.96
N THR A 217 23.93 17.53 -18.73
CA THR A 217 23.26 18.01 -17.51
C THR A 217 21.89 18.59 -17.85
N VAL A 218 20.87 18.23 -17.07
CA VAL A 218 19.53 18.83 -17.17
C VAL A 218 19.58 20.25 -16.64
N ILE A 219 19.30 21.23 -17.52
CA ILE A 219 19.33 22.66 -17.19
C ILE A 219 17.95 23.24 -16.93
N ASN A 220 16.91 22.63 -17.50
CA ASN A 220 15.54 23.05 -17.30
C ASN A 220 14.56 21.92 -17.59
N GLU A 221 13.43 21.91 -16.88
CA GLU A 221 12.27 21.07 -17.11
C GLU A 221 11.06 21.96 -17.37
N THR A 222 10.34 21.65 -18.45
CA THR A 222 9.22 22.45 -18.90
C THR A 222 8.27 21.61 -19.78
N THR A 223 7.39 22.24 -20.53
CA THR A 223 6.51 21.56 -21.50
C THR A 223 6.70 22.13 -22.90
N ILE A 224 6.42 21.31 -23.92
CA ILE A 224 6.41 21.73 -25.32
C ILE A 224 5.10 22.49 -25.56
N SER A 225 5.15 23.81 -25.63
CA SER A 225 3.97 24.64 -25.87
C SER A 225 3.55 24.65 -27.35
N GLN A 226 4.51 24.61 -28.28
CA GLN A 226 4.25 24.50 -29.71
C GLN A 226 5.25 23.54 -30.37
N LEU A 227 4.73 22.74 -31.28
CA LEU A 227 5.50 21.87 -32.14
C LEU A 227 5.10 22.15 -33.59
N LYS A 228 6.08 22.50 -34.45
CA LYS A 228 5.83 22.82 -35.83
C LYS A 228 6.76 22.02 -36.75
N ARG A 229 6.28 21.67 -37.93
CA ARG A 229 7.09 21.14 -39.02
C ARG A 229 6.96 22.10 -40.18
N PHE A 230 8.09 22.71 -40.58
CA PHE A 230 8.11 23.86 -41.50
C PHE A 230 7.26 25.03 -40.98
N LYS A 231 6.10 25.30 -41.57
CA LYS A 231 5.18 26.37 -41.17
C LYS A 231 3.91 25.86 -40.49
N ASP A 232 3.67 24.56 -40.53
CA ASP A 232 2.44 23.93 -40.08
C ASP A 232 2.59 23.39 -38.65
N ASP A 233 1.51 23.52 -37.87
CA ASP A 233 1.45 22.93 -36.56
C ASP A 233 1.38 21.41 -36.66
N ALA A 234 2.25 20.73 -35.90
CA ALA A 234 2.32 19.28 -35.85
C ALA A 234 1.84 18.79 -34.49
N ARG A 235 1.21 17.61 -34.46
CA ARG A 235 0.87 16.92 -33.21
C ARG A 235 2.04 16.12 -32.70
N GLU A 236 2.78 15.52 -33.64
CA GLU A 236 3.95 14.71 -33.37
C GLU A 236 4.94 14.77 -34.53
N VAL A 237 6.23 14.59 -34.23
CA VAL A 237 7.30 14.51 -35.22
C VAL A 237 8.21 13.33 -34.87
N ALA A 238 8.40 12.41 -35.83
CA ALA A 238 9.19 11.20 -35.65
C ALA A 238 10.68 11.43 -35.90
N GLU A 239 11.49 10.45 -35.52
CA GLU A 239 12.93 10.38 -35.77
C GLU A 239 13.29 10.68 -37.20
N GLY A 240 14.39 11.41 -37.42
CA GLY A 240 14.94 11.78 -38.71
C GLY A 240 14.26 12.99 -39.37
N PHE A 241 13.29 13.61 -38.72
CA PHE A 241 12.62 14.81 -39.23
C PHE A 241 13.01 16.07 -38.48
N GLU A 242 13.05 17.19 -39.17
CA GLU A 242 13.23 18.51 -38.57
C GLU A 242 11.91 19.05 -38.03
N CYS A 243 12.01 19.74 -36.89
CA CYS A 243 10.88 20.40 -36.27
C CYS A 243 11.30 21.71 -35.57
N GLY A 244 10.33 22.59 -35.36
CA GLY A 244 10.44 23.78 -34.51
C GLY A 244 9.74 23.52 -33.16
N ILE A 245 10.48 23.62 -32.07
CA ILE A 245 10.00 23.41 -30.72
C ILE A 245 9.98 24.75 -29.98
N LEU A 246 8.82 25.12 -29.42
CA LEU A 246 8.72 26.22 -28.47
C LEU A 246 8.46 25.64 -27.09
N LEU A 247 9.37 25.96 -26.17
CA LEU A 247 9.29 25.54 -24.76
C LEU A 247 8.50 26.60 -23.96
N ASP A 248 7.72 26.16 -22.99
CA ASP A 248 6.96 27.07 -22.16
C ASP A 248 7.87 27.73 -21.11
N GLY A 249 7.87 29.07 -21.05
CA GLY A 249 8.62 29.84 -20.08
C GLY A 249 10.15 29.78 -20.17
N PHE A 250 10.74 29.00 -21.10
CA PHE A 250 12.19 28.86 -21.23
C PHE A 250 12.73 29.37 -22.57
N ASN A 251 13.65 30.35 -22.51
CA ASN A 251 14.19 31.01 -23.70
C ASN A 251 15.72 30.89 -23.84
N ASP A 252 16.45 30.33 -22.85
CA ASP A 252 17.91 30.18 -22.89
C ASP A 252 18.36 28.85 -23.55
N VAL A 253 17.65 28.46 -24.60
CA VAL A 253 18.06 27.32 -25.43
C VAL A 253 19.26 27.72 -26.28
N LYS A 254 20.27 26.82 -26.47
CA LYS A 254 21.43 27.00 -27.28
C LYS A 254 21.53 25.92 -28.36
N GLU A 255 22.30 26.21 -29.39
CA GLU A 255 22.68 25.21 -30.40
C GLU A 255 23.53 24.13 -29.72
N GLY A 256 23.22 22.86 -30.01
CA GLY A 256 23.81 21.70 -29.37
C GLY A 256 23.10 21.17 -28.12
N ASP A 257 22.11 21.90 -27.63
CA ASP A 257 21.27 21.37 -26.55
C ASP A 257 20.42 20.17 -27.05
N VAL A 258 20.13 19.23 -26.18
CA VAL A 258 19.23 18.13 -26.46
C VAL A 258 17.92 18.37 -25.71
N ILE A 259 16.80 18.31 -26.43
CA ILE A 259 15.47 18.37 -25.85
C ILE A 259 14.94 16.94 -25.78
N GLU A 260 14.85 16.38 -24.58
CA GLU A 260 14.23 15.11 -24.29
C GLU A 260 12.74 15.33 -23.99
N ALA A 261 11.88 14.70 -24.79
CA ALA A 261 10.44 14.70 -24.54
C ALA A 261 10.06 13.45 -23.74
N TYR A 262 9.30 13.60 -22.67
CA TYR A 262 8.84 12.50 -21.84
C TYR A 262 7.37 12.70 -21.43
N GLU A 263 6.75 11.61 -21.02
CA GLU A 263 5.39 11.57 -20.50
C GLU A 263 5.40 10.85 -19.15
N THR A 264 4.73 11.43 -18.17
CA THR A 264 4.54 10.77 -16.89
C THR A 264 3.28 9.93 -16.96
N ARG A 265 3.42 8.61 -16.74
CA ARG A 265 2.28 7.69 -16.65
C ARG A 265 2.17 7.12 -15.25
N GLU A 266 0.95 7.11 -14.76
CA GLU A 266 0.62 6.38 -13.55
C GLU A 266 0.57 4.88 -13.87
N ILE A 267 1.40 4.10 -13.17
CA ILE A 267 1.43 2.64 -13.26
C ILE A 267 0.97 2.08 -11.93
N GLU A 268 -0.05 1.22 -11.98
CA GLU A 268 -0.48 0.46 -10.80
C GLU A 268 0.67 -0.42 -10.31
N ARG A 269 0.87 -0.44 -9.00
CA ARG A 269 1.86 -1.32 -8.38
C ARG A 269 1.38 -2.77 -8.46
N THR A 270 2.28 -3.68 -8.73
CA THR A 270 2.01 -5.13 -8.80
C THR A 270 2.60 -5.90 -7.62
N THR A 271 3.49 -5.28 -6.87
CA THR A 271 4.15 -5.88 -5.70
C THR A 271 4.30 -4.84 -4.57
N LEU A 272 4.39 -5.31 -3.32
CA LEU A 272 4.65 -4.45 -2.15
C LEU A 272 6.04 -3.81 -2.17
N ASP A 273 7.03 -4.45 -2.82
CA ASP A 273 8.43 -3.98 -2.85
C ASP A 273 8.70 -2.82 -3.83
N GLN A 274 7.72 -2.37 -4.60
CA GLN A 274 7.91 -1.22 -5.49
C GLN A 274 8.00 0.08 -4.67
N PRO A 275 9.09 0.85 -4.78
CA PRO A 275 9.26 2.08 -4.03
C PRO A 275 8.20 3.12 -4.41
N PRO A 276 7.82 4.02 -3.48
CA PRO A 276 6.94 5.14 -3.78
C PRO A 276 7.58 6.11 -4.78
N ALA A 277 6.76 6.83 -5.55
CA ALA A 277 7.18 7.73 -6.63
C ALA A 277 8.25 8.78 -6.22
N ALA A 278 8.29 9.21 -4.96
CA ALA A 278 9.21 10.22 -4.46
C ALA A 278 10.67 9.72 -4.28
N ALA A 279 10.94 8.41 -4.32
CA ALA A 279 12.27 7.84 -4.12
C ALA A 279 13.07 7.66 -5.43
N ALA A 280 12.46 7.85 -6.60
CA ALA A 280 13.09 7.62 -7.91
C ALA A 280 13.89 8.83 -8.44
N SER A 281 13.85 10.00 -7.77
CA SER A 281 14.49 11.24 -8.27
C SER A 281 15.86 11.55 -7.67
N THR A 282 16.49 10.61 -6.94
CA THR A 282 17.83 10.83 -6.35
C THR A 282 18.73 9.63 -6.61
N SER A 283 19.20 9.51 -7.84
CA SER A 283 20.40 8.72 -8.18
C SER A 283 21.05 9.27 -9.42
#